data_963b977c54d5f2453790d17c1232e39b
#
_entry.id   963b977c54d5f2453790d17c1232e39b
#
_cell.length_a   1.000
_cell.length_b   1.000
_cell.length_c   1.000
_cell.angle_alpha   90.00
_cell.angle_beta   90.00
_cell.angle_gamma   90.00
#
_symmetry.space_group_name_H-M   'P 1'
#
loop_
_entity.id
_entity.type
_entity.pdbx_description
1 polymer ?
#
loop_
_entity_poly.entity_id
_entity_poly.type
_entity_poly.pdbx_seq_one_letter_code
_entity_poly.pdbx_strand_id
1 'polypeptide(L)'
;MADTSSPPRTVAIVGGGFSGTLLALKLTAARPGWRILLIDPAVRPGRGLAYGACEPYHLLNVPAHRMETGLTPPFQDWLSGAGHHLDEALVESEGVLADAFLPRGLLGDYLQERLEAACGEENAGLRTVRGEAVALLDPPRRGVRLLDGREIACDLLVLATGNLPPRAPLPQDAWLHDHPAFVPDPWAPQALKGGDPEAPVLMLGSGLTMVDVALKLAAEGQKGPMYAVSRRGLLPTAHKAGGAWSPFVAPLLPASPLMLTRAIRAAAAQAERQGTPWQRVMDAVRPAIARVWETWTPRQRRQFLRHLRPRWDVHRHRMAPRVAARLDALLESAALTVLGGRVSGWEREGAGVRAHLNLRGLKTGQSLRAGRVINCTGPRSDLDRLADPLFADLARRRLIRPDPLGLGLESDDCAVQDIDGRASDWFYAVGPLTRPALWEVTAVPEITAQIDRLTHELAQDAERPKVALAETFIDMGAGI
;
A
#
# COMPACT_ATOMS: atom_id res chain seq x y z
N MET A 1 34.38 16.08 0.96
CA MET A 1 35.10 15.01 0.20
C MET A 1 34.34 13.72 0.49
N ALA A 2 33.65 13.16 -0.47
CA ALA A 2 32.99 11.87 -0.29
C ALA A 2 34.07 10.80 -0.23
N ASP A 3 34.05 9.99 0.81
CA ASP A 3 34.95 8.86 0.99
C ASP A 3 34.66 7.79 -0.06
N THR A 4 35.60 7.59 -0.98
CA THR A 4 35.47 6.69 -2.15
C THR A 4 35.98 5.28 -1.85
N SER A 5 36.07 4.87 -0.57
CA SER A 5 36.77 3.63 -0.17
C SER A 5 35.95 2.34 -0.30
N SER A 6 34.63 2.41 -0.51
CA SER A 6 33.81 1.21 -0.66
C SER A 6 33.62 0.82 -2.12
N PRO A 7 33.72 -0.49 -2.48
CA PRO A 7 33.53 -0.93 -3.85
C PRO A 7 32.11 -0.61 -4.35
N PRO A 8 31.95 -0.23 -5.63
CA PRO A 8 30.65 0.04 -6.21
C PRO A 8 29.77 -1.20 -6.14
N ARG A 9 28.53 -1.07 -5.63
CA ARG A 9 27.56 -2.16 -5.57
C ARG A 9 26.46 -1.96 -6.63
N THR A 10 25.95 -3.06 -7.14
CA THR A 10 24.75 -3.06 -7.97
C THR A 10 23.55 -3.43 -7.10
N VAL A 11 22.57 -2.53 -7.01
CA VAL A 11 21.30 -2.75 -6.31
C VAL A 11 20.18 -2.88 -7.33
N ALA A 12 19.48 -4.00 -7.32
CA ALA A 12 18.27 -4.19 -8.10
C ALA A 12 17.03 -3.95 -7.23
N ILE A 13 16.12 -3.09 -7.68
CA ILE A 13 14.86 -2.77 -7.00
C ILE A 13 13.72 -3.23 -7.91
N VAL A 14 12.91 -4.18 -7.44
CA VAL A 14 11.77 -4.72 -8.19
C VAL A 14 10.49 -4.00 -7.77
N GLY A 15 9.91 -3.24 -8.72
CA GLY A 15 8.74 -2.40 -8.53
C GLY A 15 9.09 -0.92 -8.55
N GLY A 16 8.64 -0.20 -9.58
CA GLY A 16 8.85 1.24 -9.82
C GLY A 16 7.67 2.11 -9.37
N GLY A 17 6.92 1.68 -8.34
CA GLY A 17 5.94 2.51 -7.68
C GLY A 17 6.57 3.46 -6.66
N PHE A 18 5.76 4.03 -5.75
CA PHE A 18 6.21 4.97 -4.72
C PHE A 18 7.44 4.47 -3.95
N SER A 19 7.34 3.27 -3.37
CA SER A 19 8.39 2.75 -2.50
C SER A 19 9.70 2.50 -3.23
N GLY A 20 9.66 1.85 -4.41
CA GLY A 20 10.86 1.55 -5.17
C GLY A 20 11.52 2.78 -5.78
N THR A 21 10.72 3.72 -6.28
CA THR A 21 11.21 4.99 -6.84
C THR A 21 11.87 5.84 -5.74
N LEU A 22 11.21 5.99 -4.58
CA LEU A 22 11.78 6.75 -3.48
C LEU A 22 13.09 6.13 -2.98
N LEU A 23 13.14 4.80 -2.84
CA LEU A 23 14.36 4.10 -2.43
C LEU A 23 15.47 4.29 -3.46
N ALA A 24 15.17 4.16 -4.76
CA ALA A 24 16.15 4.35 -5.83
C ALA A 24 16.77 5.74 -5.78
N LEU A 25 15.95 6.78 -5.66
CA LEU A 25 16.40 8.17 -5.58
C LEU A 25 17.27 8.42 -4.34
N LYS A 26 16.84 7.92 -3.18
CA LYS A 26 17.59 8.11 -1.92
C LYS A 26 18.92 7.35 -1.91
N LEU A 27 18.96 6.11 -2.44
CA LEU A 27 20.21 5.35 -2.56
C LEU A 27 21.19 6.02 -3.54
N THR A 28 20.69 6.53 -4.67
CA THR A 28 21.53 7.27 -5.63
C THR A 28 22.15 8.49 -5.01
N ALA A 29 21.39 9.25 -4.22
CA ALA A 29 21.90 10.43 -3.51
C ALA A 29 22.89 10.05 -2.39
N ALA A 30 22.61 8.97 -1.64
CA ALA A 30 23.46 8.53 -0.53
C ALA A 30 24.77 7.87 -1.00
N ARG A 31 24.76 7.20 -2.18
CA ARG A 31 25.88 6.43 -2.74
C ARG A 31 26.03 6.68 -4.26
N PRO A 32 26.56 7.85 -4.68
CA PRO A 32 26.66 8.20 -6.11
C PRO A 32 27.46 7.23 -6.96
N GLY A 33 28.37 6.45 -6.36
CA GLY A 33 29.17 5.42 -7.02
C GLY A 33 28.48 4.07 -7.20
N TRP A 34 27.25 3.90 -6.70
CA TRP A 34 26.52 2.65 -6.83
C TRP A 34 25.71 2.60 -8.14
N ARG A 35 25.50 1.38 -8.64
CA ARG A 35 24.61 1.13 -9.76
C ARG A 35 23.24 0.71 -9.25
N ILE A 36 22.23 1.58 -9.41
CA ILE A 36 20.84 1.32 -9.01
C ILE A 36 20.01 0.97 -10.24
N LEU A 37 19.39 -0.20 -10.25
CA LEU A 37 18.54 -0.71 -11.34
C LEU A 37 17.10 -0.81 -10.84
N LEU A 38 16.23 0.12 -11.28
CA LEU A 38 14.81 0.12 -10.97
C LEU A 38 14.05 -0.69 -12.04
N ILE A 39 13.57 -1.86 -11.68
CA ILE A 39 12.93 -2.83 -12.57
C ILE A 39 11.40 -2.68 -12.44
N ASP A 40 10.71 -2.37 -13.53
CA ASP A 40 9.25 -2.21 -13.56
C ASP A 40 8.72 -2.50 -14.97
N PRO A 41 7.53 -3.14 -15.13
CA PRO A 41 6.93 -3.37 -16.44
C PRO A 41 6.39 -2.08 -17.10
N ALA A 42 6.14 -1.01 -16.35
CA ALA A 42 5.65 0.24 -16.88
C ALA A 42 6.67 0.91 -17.81
N VAL A 43 6.16 1.58 -18.84
CA VAL A 43 7.00 2.37 -19.77
C VAL A 43 7.66 3.54 -19.03
N ARG A 44 6.92 4.15 -18.13
CA ARG A 44 7.36 5.28 -17.29
C ARG A 44 7.08 4.94 -15.84
N PRO A 45 8.04 4.38 -15.08
CA PRO A 45 7.90 4.13 -13.65
C PRO A 45 7.85 5.45 -12.86
N GLY A 46 7.56 5.36 -11.56
CA GLY A 46 7.44 6.50 -10.64
C GLY A 46 6.08 6.57 -9.97
N ARG A 47 5.01 6.36 -10.71
CA ARG A 47 3.63 6.51 -10.21
C ARG A 47 3.11 5.28 -9.46
N GLY A 48 3.42 4.09 -9.96
CA GLY A 48 2.83 2.84 -9.49
C GLY A 48 1.30 2.83 -9.55
N LEU A 49 0.69 1.87 -8.89
CA LEU A 49 -0.77 1.71 -8.87
C LEU A 49 -1.47 2.86 -8.13
N ALA A 50 -0.91 3.31 -7.01
CA ALA A 50 -1.57 4.27 -6.13
C ALA A 50 -1.73 5.68 -6.74
N TYR A 51 -0.81 6.08 -7.62
CA TYR A 51 -0.73 7.44 -8.17
C TYR A 51 -0.80 7.47 -9.70
N GLY A 52 -0.85 6.31 -10.36
CA GLY A 52 -0.93 6.18 -11.81
C GLY A 52 -2.35 6.01 -12.33
N ALA A 53 -3.12 5.12 -11.73
CA ALA A 53 -4.50 4.81 -12.13
C ALA A 53 -5.50 5.69 -11.39
N CYS A 54 -5.44 7.01 -11.55
CA CYS A 54 -6.31 7.94 -10.82
C CYS A 54 -6.85 9.06 -11.74
N GLU A 55 -8.03 9.53 -11.39
CA GLU A 55 -8.69 10.67 -12.00
C GLU A 55 -8.40 11.95 -11.19
N PRO A 56 -8.58 13.16 -11.76
CA PRO A 56 -8.30 14.41 -11.05
C PRO A 56 -9.09 14.59 -9.74
N TYR A 57 -10.24 13.98 -9.64
CA TYR A 57 -11.08 14.02 -8.43
C TYR A 57 -10.74 12.92 -7.40
N HIS A 58 -9.81 12.03 -7.70
CA HIS A 58 -9.24 11.10 -6.72
C HIS A 58 -8.19 11.83 -5.89
N LEU A 59 -8.58 12.29 -4.72
CA LEU A 59 -7.70 13.08 -3.85
C LEU A 59 -6.82 12.20 -2.97
N LEU A 60 -5.70 12.78 -2.54
CA LEU A 60 -4.92 12.26 -1.44
C LEU A 60 -5.80 12.19 -0.18
N ASN A 61 -5.63 11.15 0.59
CA ASN A 61 -6.40 10.92 1.82
C ASN A 61 -5.76 11.55 3.07
N VAL A 62 -4.75 12.37 2.88
CA VAL A 62 -4.11 13.22 3.88
C VAL A 62 -3.68 14.54 3.22
N PRO A 63 -3.53 15.63 3.98
CA PRO A 63 -3.13 16.92 3.41
C PRO A 63 -1.67 16.93 2.92
N ALA A 64 -1.34 17.93 2.09
CA ALA A 64 -0.06 18.03 1.38
C ALA A 64 1.15 18.00 2.30
N HIS A 65 1.11 18.65 3.47
CA HIS A 65 2.23 18.64 4.44
C HIS A 65 2.59 17.23 4.96
N ARG A 66 1.72 16.24 4.79
CA ARG A 66 1.98 14.83 5.14
C ARG A 66 2.50 13.99 3.99
N MET A 67 2.74 14.59 2.83
CA MET A 67 3.28 13.93 1.64
C MET A 67 4.78 14.19 1.43
N GLU A 68 5.47 14.62 2.49
CA GLU A 68 6.90 14.87 2.41
C GLU A 68 7.69 13.56 2.25
N THR A 69 8.57 13.56 1.26
CA THR A 69 9.40 12.42 0.88
C THR A 69 10.87 12.59 1.26
N GLY A 70 11.27 13.79 1.64
CA GLY A 70 12.68 14.18 1.87
C GLY A 70 13.51 14.30 0.59
N LEU A 71 12.87 14.37 -0.60
CA LEU A 71 13.54 14.67 -1.87
C LEU A 71 13.66 16.17 -2.07
N THR A 72 14.55 16.58 -2.96
CA THR A 72 14.78 17.99 -3.34
C THR A 72 14.39 18.21 -4.80
N PRO A 73 13.56 19.25 -5.11
CA PRO A 73 12.85 20.09 -4.16
C PRO A 73 11.79 19.31 -3.38
N PRO A 74 11.35 19.77 -2.18
CA PRO A 74 10.22 19.21 -1.48
C PRO A 74 8.94 19.22 -2.32
N PHE A 75 8.00 18.30 -2.04
CA PHE A 75 6.76 18.17 -2.83
C PHE A 75 5.95 19.47 -2.87
N GLN A 76 5.86 20.19 -1.75
CA GLN A 76 5.12 21.46 -1.69
C GLN A 76 5.79 22.58 -2.51
N ASP A 77 7.14 22.62 -2.53
CA ASP A 77 7.89 23.59 -3.33
C ASP A 77 7.72 23.31 -4.83
N TRP A 78 7.75 22.02 -5.20
CA TRP A 78 7.49 21.59 -6.57
C TRP A 78 6.10 21.99 -7.03
N LEU A 79 5.07 21.81 -6.20
CA LEU A 79 3.69 22.23 -6.50
C LEU A 79 3.58 23.73 -6.76
N SER A 80 4.30 24.53 -5.99
CA SER A 80 4.28 26.00 -6.14
C SER A 80 4.95 26.49 -7.43
N GLY A 81 5.92 25.71 -7.96
CA GLY A 81 6.70 26.06 -9.16
C GLY A 81 6.08 25.65 -10.49
N ALA A 82 5.14 24.71 -10.51
CA ALA A 82 4.78 24.00 -11.74
C ALA A 82 3.46 24.45 -12.42
N GLY A 83 2.82 25.53 -11.96
CA GLY A 83 1.59 26.04 -12.58
C GLY A 83 0.40 25.06 -12.52
N HIS A 84 0.36 24.21 -11.52
CA HIS A 84 -0.71 23.25 -11.32
C HIS A 84 -2.03 23.94 -10.99
N HIS A 85 -3.15 23.42 -11.51
CA HIS A 85 -4.49 23.91 -11.18
C HIS A 85 -4.88 23.44 -9.77
N LEU A 86 -4.55 24.25 -8.77
CA LEU A 86 -4.78 23.95 -7.36
C LEU A 86 -5.94 24.76 -6.76
N ASP A 87 -6.62 25.61 -7.56
CA ASP A 87 -7.59 26.61 -7.11
C ASP A 87 -8.66 26.03 -6.19
N GLU A 88 -9.29 24.91 -6.58
CA GLU A 88 -10.32 24.27 -5.75
C GLU A 88 -9.77 23.78 -4.41
N ALA A 89 -8.58 23.19 -4.41
CA ALA A 89 -7.96 22.67 -3.20
C ALA A 89 -7.49 23.78 -2.26
N LEU A 90 -7.04 24.91 -2.82
CA LEU A 90 -6.65 26.10 -2.06
C LEU A 90 -7.86 26.81 -1.47
N VAL A 91 -8.98 26.90 -2.18
CA VAL A 91 -10.24 27.45 -1.63
C VAL A 91 -10.68 26.63 -0.41
N GLU A 92 -10.62 25.30 -0.47
CA GLU A 92 -11.02 24.42 0.64
C GLU A 92 -10.07 24.50 1.85
N SER A 93 -8.81 24.83 1.65
CA SER A 93 -7.80 24.98 2.69
C SER A 93 -7.54 26.44 3.08
N GLU A 94 -8.46 27.34 2.77
CA GLU A 94 -8.34 28.78 3.09
C GLU A 94 -7.03 29.40 2.56
N GLY A 95 -6.56 28.95 1.42
CA GLY A 95 -5.31 29.39 0.79
C GLY A 95 -4.03 28.71 1.33
N VAL A 96 -4.13 27.80 2.29
CA VAL A 96 -2.97 27.13 2.90
C VAL A 96 -2.67 25.83 2.16
N LEU A 97 -1.67 25.84 1.27
CA LEU A 97 -1.27 24.66 0.47
C LEU A 97 -0.92 23.45 1.34
N ALA A 98 -0.28 23.67 2.49
CA ALA A 98 0.11 22.60 3.41
C ALA A 98 -1.10 21.77 3.90
N ASP A 99 -2.28 22.37 4.02
CA ASP A 99 -3.50 21.75 4.51
C ASP A 99 -4.43 21.27 3.38
N ALA A 100 -4.05 21.53 2.13
CA ALA A 100 -4.85 21.16 0.96
C ALA A 100 -4.85 19.66 0.68
N PHE A 101 -6.02 19.11 0.31
CA PHE A 101 -6.17 17.75 -0.19
C PHE A 101 -6.08 17.77 -1.72
N LEU A 102 -4.97 17.30 -2.25
CA LEU A 102 -4.60 17.42 -3.66
C LEU A 102 -5.02 16.20 -4.48
N PRO A 103 -5.20 16.34 -5.82
CA PRO A 103 -5.28 15.21 -6.71
C PRO A 103 -4.06 14.29 -6.53
N ARG A 104 -4.31 12.98 -6.28
CA ARG A 104 -3.22 12.06 -5.95
C ARG A 104 -2.24 11.85 -7.09
N GLY A 105 -2.67 12.08 -8.34
CA GLY A 105 -1.81 12.02 -9.52
C GLY A 105 -0.62 12.97 -9.45
N LEU A 106 -0.75 14.11 -8.79
CA LEU A 106 0.33 15.10 -8.63
C LEU A 106 1.54 14.52 -7.90
N LEU A 107 1.33 13.67 -6.87
CA LEU A 107 2.46 13.00 -6.23
C LEU A 107 3.14 12.00 -7.17
N GLY A 108 2.36 11.36 -8.03
CA GLY A 108 2.88 10.49 -9.08
C GLY A 108 3.72 11.26 -10.10
N ASP A 109 3.25 12.43 -10.56
CA ASP A 109 3.97 13.31 -11.48
C ASP A 109 5.29 13.79 -10.88
N TYR A 110 5.23 14.25 -9.63
CA TYR A 110 6.43 14.66 -8.89
C TYR A 110 7.49 13.56 -8.83
N LEU A 111 7.12 12.35 -8.42
CA LEU A 111 8.06 11.23 -8.32
C LEU A 111 8.63 10.83 -9.68
N GLN A 112 7.81 10.83 -10.71
CA GLN A 112 8.23 10.49 -12.08
C GLN A 112 9.21 11.52 -12.60
N GLU A 113 8.95 12.81 -12.40
CA GLU A 113 9.86 13.89 -12.80
C GLU A 113 11.20 13.79 -12.05
N ARG A 114 11.17 13.53 -10.73
CA ARG A 114 12.41 13.32 -9.96
C ARG A 114 13.22 12.13 -10.46
N LEU A 115 12.52 11.03 -10.80
CA LEU A 115 13.17 9.83 -11.36
C LEU A 115 13.80 10.11 -12.73
N GLU A 116 13.08 10.78 -13.62
CA GLU A 116 13.56 11.14 -14.95
C GLU A 116 14.79 12.08 -14.89
N ALA A 117 14.74 13.06 -14.01
CA ALA A 117 15.88 13.96 -13.77
C ALA A 117 17.12 13.18 -13.28
N ALA A 118 16.96 12.32 -12.28
CA ALA A 118 18.07 11.53 -11.75
C ALA A 118 18.64 10.51 -12.76
N CYS A 119 17.81 9.98 -13.66
CA CYS A 119 18.28 9.08 -14.73
C CYS A 119 18.97 9.83 -15.88
N GLY A 120 18.67 11.12 -16.08
CA GLY A 120 19.22 11.96 -17.13
C GLY A 120 20.56 12.63 -16.80
N GLU A 121 21.01 12.56 -15.56
CA GLU A 121 22.30 13.11 -15.15
C GLU A 121 23.47 12.39 -15.84
N GLU A 122 24.49 13.16 -16.22
CA GLU A 122 25.73 12.61 -16.80
C GLU A 122 26.42 11.70 -15.78
N ASN A 123 26.66 10.45 -16.14
CA ASN A 123 27.16 9.39 -15.24
C ASN A 123 26.15 8.95 -14.14
N ALA A 124 24.86 9.09 -14.38
CA ALA A 124 23.83 8.60 -13.44
C ALA A 124 24.06 7.12 -13.10
N GLY A 125 24.23 6.83 -11.82
CA GLY A 125 24.23 5.45 -11.29
C GLY A 125 22.87 4.79 -11.35
N LEU A 126 21.78 5.57 -11.49
CA LEU A 126 20.40 5.11 -11.54
C LEU A 126 19.94 4.88 -12.98
N ARG A 127 19.36 3.69 -13.21
CA ARG A 127 18.75 3.32 -14.51
C ARG A 127 17.43 2.60 -14.28
N THR A 128 16.45 2.88 -15.14
CA THR A 128 15.23 2.10 -15.23
C THR A 128 15.41 0.91 -16.16
N VAL A 129 14.90 -0.24 -15.78
CA VAL A 129 14.90 -1.47 -16.57
C VAL A 129 13.45 -1.88 -16.77
N ARG A 130 12.95 -1.72 -17.99
CA ARG A 130 11.61 -2.18 -18.33
C ARG A 130 11.57 -3.69 -18.37
N GLY A 131 10.73 -4.30 -17.51
CA GLY A 131 10.55 -5.75 -17.45
C GLY A 131 9.84 -6.17 -16.17
N GLU A 132 9.32 -7.39 -16.18
CA GLU A 132 8.66 -8.04 -15.05
C GLU A 132 9.58 -9.12 -14.49
N ALA A 133 9.94 -9.02 -13.21
CA ALA A 133 10.74 -10.03 -12.54
C ALA A 133 9.87 -11.25 -12.21
N VAL A 134 10.30 -12.44 -12.61
CA VAL A 134 9.52 -13.68 -12.46
C VAL A 134 10.21 -14.76 -11.63
N ALA A 135 11.51 -14.64 -11.38
CA ALA A 135 12.27 -15.57 -10.56
C ALA A 135 13.58 -14.94 -10.07
N LEU A 136 14.18 -15.50 -9.02
CA LEU A 136 15.58 -15.22 -8.69
C LEU A 136 16.54 -16.05 -9.56
N LEU A 137 17.77 -15.58 -9.72
CA LEU A 137 18.85 -16.37 -10.34
C LEU A 137 19.22 -17.55 -9.43
N ASP A 138 19.79 -18.59 -10.05
CA ASP A 138 20.22 -19.76 -9.29
C ASP A 138 21.57 -19.49 -8.59
N PRO A 139 21.73 -19.97 -7.35
CA PRO A 139 22.98 -19.88 -6.62
C PRO A 139 24.18 -20.43 -7.44
N PRO A 140 25.36 -19.84 -7.29
CA PRO A 140 25.73 -18.78 -6.35
C PRO A 140 25.41 -17.35 -6.83
N ARG A 141 24.79 -17.20 -8.01
CA ARG A 141 24.47 -15.89 -8.58
C ARG A 141 23.33 -15.21 -7.81
N ARG A 142 23.49 -13.93 -7.50
CA ARG A 142 22.46 -13.06 -6.93
C ARG A 142 21.83 -12.22 -8.04
N GLY A 143 20.51 -12.08 -8.06
CA GLY A 143 19.79 -11.29 -9.05
C GLY A 143 18.42 -11.83 -9.39
N VAL A 144 17.82 -11.29 -10.46
CA VAL A 144 16.49 -11.66 -10.93
C VAL A 144 16.49 -12.02 -12.41
N ARG A 145 15.59 -12.92 -12.79
CA ARG A 145 15.22 -13.22 -14.18
C ARG A 145 13.92 -12.50 -14.51
N LEU A 146 13.90 -11.84 -15.65
CA LEU A 146 12.73 -11.18 -16.18
C LEU A 146 11.90 -12.14 -17.05
N LEU A 147 10.62 -11.77 -17.26
CA LEU A 147 9.67 -12.54 -18.08
C LEU A 147 10.18 -12.76 -19.54
N ASP A 148 10.93 -11.81 -20.09
CA ASP A 148 11.52 -11.89 -21.41
C ASP A 148 12.84 -12.72 -21.47
N GLY A 149 13.23 -13.33 -20.36
CA GLY A 149 14.43 -14.17 -20.24
C GLY A 149 15.71 -13.42 -19.88
N ARG A 150 15.74 -12.09 -19.89
CA ARG A 150 16.91 -11.33 -19.43
C ARG A 150 17.21 -11.61 -17.96
N GLU A 151 18.50 -11.67 -17.65
CA GLU A 151 19.00 -11.85 -16.29
C GLU A 151 19.68 -10.55 -15.82
N ILE A 152 19.31 -10.11 -14.62
CA ILE A 152 19.85 -8.91 -13.99
C ILE A 152 20.59 -9.35 -12.73
N ALA A 153 21.91 -9.37 -12.79
CA ALA A 153 22.77 -9.65 -11.65
C ALA A 153 22.86 -8.42 -10.74
N CYS A 154 22.91 -8.65 -9.43
CA CYS A 154 23.06 -7.60 -8.43
C CYS A 154 23.73 -8.10 -7.15
N ASP A 155 24.29 -7.18 -6.38
CA ASP A 155 24.82 -7.46 -5.04
C ASP A 155 23.71 -7.44 -3.98
N LEU A 156 22.73 -6.52 -4.15
CA LEU A 156 21.59 -6.34 -3.27
C LEU A 156 20.30 -6.33 -4.08
N LEU A 157 19.28 -7.01 -3.58
CA LEU A 157 17.95 -7.05 -4.18
C LEU A 157 16.91 -6.51 -3.20
N VAL A 158 16.03 -5.63 -3.67
CA VAL A 158 14.92 -5.09 -2.87
C VAL A 158 13.60 -5.32 -3.57
N LEU A 159 12.64 -5.97 -2.91
CA LEU A 159 11.25 -6.04 -3.36
C LEU A 159 10.48 -4.79 -2.90
N ALA A 160 10.00 -4.05 -3.88
CA ALA A 160 9.15 -2.86 -3.70
C ALA A 160 7.85 -2.99 -4.52
N THR A 161 7.31 -4.22 -4.63
CA THR A 161 6.20 -4.58 -5.52
C THR A 161 4.84 -3.96 -5.10
N GLY A 162 4.80 -3.27 -3.96
CA GLY A 162 3.62 -2.55 -3.50
C GLY A 162 2.47 -3.47 -3.07
N ASN A 163 1.25 -3.03 -3.34
CA ASN A 163 0.04 -3.77 -3.05
C ASN A 163 -0.21 -4.86 -4.10
N LEU A 164 -0.52 -6.07 -3.63
CA LEU A 164 -0.90 -7.17 -4.51
C LEU A 164 -2.35 -7.02 -5.00
N PRO A 165 -2.72 -7.60 -6.15
CA PRO A 165 -4.08 -7.54 -6.69
C PRO A 165 -5.14 -8.00 -5.69
N PRO A 166 -6.40 -7.56 -5.80
CA PRO A 166 -7.49 -8.02 -4.96
C PRO A 166 -7.68 -9.54 -5.01
N ARG A 167 -8.27 -10.09 -3.95
CA ARG A 167 -8.49 -11.54 -3.87
C ARG A 167 -9.42 -12.03 -4.98
N ALA A 168 -9.04 -13.10 -5.67
CA ALA A 168 -9.90 -13.80 -6.61
C ALA A 168 -11.16 -14.36 -5.93
N PRO A 169 -12.24 -14.60 -6.66
CA PRO A 169 -13.42 -15.31 -6.18
C PRO A 169 -13.07 -16.66 -5.54
N LEU A 170 -13.95 -17.17 -4.67
CA LEU A 170 -13.77 -18.49 -4.06
C LEU A 170 -13.82 -19.58 -5.16
N PRO A 171 -13.20 -20.76 -4.93
CA PRO A 171 -13.16 -21.83 -5.95
C PRO A 171 -14.54 -22.25 -6.49
N GLN A 172 -15.56 -22.26 -5.64
CA GLN A 172 -16.94 -22.57 -6.07
C GLN A 172 -17.54 -21.51 -6.97
N ASP A 173 -17.00 -20.29 -6.94
CA ASP A 173 -17.42 -19.14 -7.75
C ASP A 173 -16.37 -18.79 -8.82
N ALA A 174 -15.45 -19.71 -9.13
CA ALA A 174 -14.33 -19.48 -10.05
C ALA A 174 -14.81 -19.03 -11.44
N TRP A 175 -15.96 -19.51 -11.89
CA TRP A 175 -16.60 -19.11 -13.15
C TRP A 175 -16.85 -17.59 -13.23
N LEU A 176 -17.04 -16.92 -12.08
CA LEU A 176 -17.28 -15.48 -12.02
C LEU A 176 -16.06 -14.70 -12.48
N HIS A 177 -14.86 -15.22 -12.25
CA HIS A 177 -13.61 -14.56 -12.64
C HIS A 177 -13.53 -14.31 -14.16
N ASP A 178 -14.03 -15.26 -14.93
CA ASP A 178 -14.02 -15.21 -16.40
C ASP A 178 -15.32 -14.60 -16.97
N HIS A 179 -16.26 -14.20 -16.10
CA HIS A 179 -17.53 -13.63 -16.55
C HIS A 179 -17.37 -12.15 -16.93
N PRO A 180 -17.84 -11.69 -18.11
CA PRO A 180 -17.65 -10.33 -18.60
C PRO A 180 -18.23 -9.24 -17.66
N ALA A 181 -19.23 -9.57 -16.84
CA ALA A 181 -19.78 -8.66 -15.86
C ALA A 181 -18.85 -8.45 -14.64
N PHE A 182 -17.82 -9.28 -14.44
CA PHE A 182 -16.94 -9.18 -13.27
C PHE A 182 -15.66 -8.42 -13.57
N VAL A 183 -15.39 -7.42 -12.75
CA VAL A 183 -14.15 -6.62 -12.78
C VAL A 183 -13.29 -7.04 -11.57
N PRO A 184 -12.29 -7.89 -11.78
CA PRO A 184 -11.46 -8.44 -10.69
C PRO A 184 -10.58 -7.41 -10.02
N ASP A 185 -10.07 -6.43 -10.79
CA ASP A 185 -9.24 -5.33 -10.31
C ASP A 185 -9.71 -4.01 -10.95
N PRO A 186 -10.29 -3.07 -10.18
CA PRO A 186 -10.76 -1.80 -10.71
C PRO A 186 -9.64 -0.87 -11.17
N TRP A 187 -8.40 -1.15 -10.78
CA TRP A 187 -7.23 -0.34 -11.14
C TRP A 187 -6.52 -0.82 -12.41
N ALA A 188 -6.89 -1.98 -12.92
CA ALA A 188 -6.34 -2.45 -14.20
C ALA A 188 -6.69 -1.48 -15.33
N PRO A 189 -5.80 -1.30 -16.33
CA PRO A 189 -6.05 -0.42 -17.46
C PRO A 189 -7.40 -0.71 -18.13
N GLN A 190 -8.21 0.32 -18.34
CA GLN A 190 -9.54 0.23 -18.98
C GLN A 190 -10.60 -0.57 -18.18
N ALA A 191 -10.29 -1.10 -16.98
CA ALA A 191 -11.17 -2.00 -16.22
C ALA A 191 -12.57 -1.42 -15.93
N LEU A 192 -12.67 -0.11 -15.74
CA LEU A 192 -13.92 0.58 -15.46
C LEU A 192 -14.58 1.20 -16.71
N LYS A 193 -13.91 1.18 -17.86
CA LYS A 193 -14.49 1.71 -19.10
C LYS A 193 -15.57 0.81 -19.69
N GLY A 194 -16.54 1.44 -20.34
CA GLY A 194 -17.66 0.74 -20.96
C GLY A 194 -18.68 0.20 -19.95
N GLY A 195 -19.62 -0.60 -20.45
CA GLY A 195 -20.75 -1.09 -19.69
C GLY A 195 -22.01 -0.26 -19.96
N ASP A 196 -23.16 -0.85 -19.62
CA ASP A 196 -24.45 -0.18 -19.73
C ASP A 196 -24.63 0.78 -18.54
N PRO A 197 -24.72 2.11 -18.75
CA PRO A 197 -24.86 3.07 -17.67
C PRO A 197 -26.19 2.96 -16.91
N GLU A 198 -27.19 2.30 -17.49
CA GLU A 198 -28.50 2.06 -16.84
C GLU A 198 -28.51 0.77 -16.00
N ALA A 199 -27.53 -0.11 -16.20
CA ALA A 199 -27.47 -1.39 -15.48
C ALA A 199 -27.03 -1.19 -14.02
N PRO A 200 -27.60 -1.99 -13.07
CA PRO A 200 -27.17 -1.96 -11.68
C PRO A 200 -25.71 -2.41 -11.52
N VAL A 201 -24.96 -1.72 -10.66
CA VAL A 201 -23.57 -2.06 -10.33
C VAL A 201 -23.48 -2.55 -8.89
N LEU A 202 -22.80 -3.68 -8.67
CA LEU A 202 -22.50 -4.21 -7.34
C LEU A 202 -21.01 -4.12 -7.07
N MET A 203 -20.62 -3.38 -6.04
CA MET A 203 -19.25 -3.26 -5.54
C MET A 203 -19.03 -4.15 -4.31
N LEU A 204 -18.00 -4.98 -4.35
CA LEU A 204 -17.60 -5.83 -3.22
C LEU A 204 -16.60 -5.10 -2.34
N GLY A 205 -17.03 -4.65 -1.17
CA GLY A 205 -16.27 -3.80 -0.26
C GLY A 205 -16.89 -2.40 -0.13
N SER A 206 -16.57 -1.71 0.96
CA SER A 206 -17.07 -0.36 1.27
C SER A 206 -15.96 0.56 1.80
N GLY A 207 -14.68 0.27 1.45
CA GLY A 207 -13.51 1.08 1.80
C GLY A 207 -13.24 2.18 0.75
N LEU A 208 -12.06 2.82 0.85
CA LEU A 208 -11.67 3.91 -0.05
C LEU A 208 -11.66 3.50 -1.53
N THR A 209 -11.32 2.25 -1.86
CA THR A 209 -11.43 1.75 -3.25
C THR A 209 -12.85 1.85 -3.79
N MET A 210 -13.85 1.47 -2.98
CA MET A 210 -15.26 1.59 -3.36
C MET A 210 -15.65 3.06 -3.55
N VAL A 211 -15.18 3.95 -2.67
CA VAL A 211 -15.44 5.39 -2.79
C VAL A 211 -14.91 5.93 -4.11
N ASP A 212 -13.66 5.67 -4.44
CA ASP A 212 -13.05 6.11 -5.70
C ASP A 212 -13.80 5.56 -6.93
N VAL A 213 -14.17 4.27 -6.89
CA VAL A 213 -14.94 3.62 -7.98
C VAL A 213 -16.33 4.23 -8.13
N ALA A 214 -17.05 4.45 -7.02
CA ALA A 214 -18.38 5.05 -7.06
C ALA A 214 -18.37 6.47 -7.63
N LEU A 215 -17.40 7.29 -7.20
CA LEU A 215 -17.21 8.64 -7.73
C LEU A 215 -16.85 8.64 -9.21
N LYS A 216 -16.01 7.69 -9.65
CA LYS A 216 -15.66 7.53 -11.07
C LYS A 216 -16.87 7.16 -11.91
N LEU A 217 -17.62 6.15 -11.51
CA LEU A 217 -18.82 5.72 -12.21
C LEU A 217 -19.86 6.85 -12.30
N ALA A 218 -20.08 7.58 -11.22
CA ALA A 218 -20.97 8.73 -11.22
C ALA A 218 -20.52 9.85 -12.16
N ALA A 219 -19.20 10.15 -12.17
CA ALA A 219 -18.62 11.15 -13.09
C ALA A 219 -18.69 10.72 -14.56
N GLU A 220 -18.64 9.42 -14.85
CA GLU A 220 -18.77 8.83 -16.18
C GLU A 220 -20.24 8.62 -16.61
N GLY A 221 -21.21 9.04 -15.80
CA GLY A 221 -22.63 9.06 -16.15
C GLY A 221 -23.39 7.78 -15.82
N GLN A 222 -22.96 7.01 -14.81
CA GLN A 222 -23.73 5.89 -14.28
C GLN A 222 -25.11 6.38 -13.76
N LYS A 223 -26.21 5.84 -14.29
CA LYS A 223 -27.57 6.19 -13.92
C LYS A 223 -28.27 5.06 -13.16
N GLY A 224 -27.95 3.81 -13.49
CA GLY A 224 -28.45 2.65 -12.77
C GLY A 224 -27.94 2.65 -11.33
N PRO A 225 -28.67 2.00 -10.40
CA PRO A 225 -28.36 2.02 -8.98
C PRO A 225 -27.00 1.34 -8.70
N MET A 226 -26.21 1.94 -7.83
CA MET A 226 -24.96 1.38 -7.31
C MET A 226 -25.18 0.78 -5.93
N TYR A 227 -24.66 -0.42 -5.71
CA TYR A 227 -24.71 -1.10 -4.42
C TYR A 227 -23.29 -1.43 -3.96
N ALA A 228 -22.98 -1.17 -2.69
CA ALA A 228 -21.74 -1.60 -2.08
C ALA A 228 -22.03 -2.58 -0.94
N VAL A 229 -21.46 -3.77 -0.98
CA VAL A 229 -21.66 -4.78 0.05
C VAL A 229 -20.37 -5.04 0.80
N SER A 230 -20.43 -4.94 2.13
CA SER A 230 -19.32 -5.31 3.00
C SER A 230 -19.82 -5.95 4.28
N ARG A 231 -18.97 -6.74 4.95
CA ARG A 231 -19.36 -7.48 6.17
C ARG A 231 -20.08 -6.65 7.24
N ARG A 232 -19.84 -5.36 7.30
CA ARG A 232 -20.36 -4.47 8.35
C ARG A 232 -21.09 -3.23 7.80
N GLY A 233 -21.00 -2.94 6.52
CA GLY A 233 -21.57 -1.72 5.90
C GLY A 233 -20.93 -0.44 6.44
N LEU A 234 -19.67 -0.48 6.89
CA LEU A 234 -18.98 0.70 7.40
C LEU A 234 -18.33 1.46 6.24
N LEU A 235 -18.45 2.78 6.28
CA LEU A 235 -17.79 3.70 5.35
C LEU A 235 -16.60 4.40 6.02
N PRO A 236 -15.54 4.75 5.26
CA PRO A 236 -14.50 5.65 5.75
C PRO A 236 -15.09 6.97 6.21
N THR A 237 -14.53 7.54 7.29
CA THR A 237 -14.97 8.84 7.81
C THR A 237 -14.25 9.99 7.11
N ALA A 238 -14.79 11.21 7.21
CA ALA A 238 -14.14 12.40 6.71
C ALA A 238 -13.05 12.92 7.65
N HIS A 239 -12.06 13.59 7.10
CA HIS A 239 -11.21 14.48 7.88
C HIS A 239 -12.05 15.66 8.42
N LYS A 240 -11.66 16.14 9.59
CA LYS A 240 -12.24 17.35 10.18
C LYS A 240 -11.12 18.21 10.72
N ALA A 241 -11.09 19.47 10.36
CA ALA A 241 -10.13 20.43 10.87
C ALA A 241 -10.39 20.78 12.34
N GLY A 242 -9.43 21.42 12.97
CA GLY A 242 -9.51 22.03 14.30
C GLY A 242 -8.79 21.27 15.40
N GLY A 243 -8.11 22.02 16.24
CA GLY A 243 -7.45 21.60 17.45
C GLY A 243 -6.28 20.63 17.25
N ALA A 244 -5.71 20.23 18.37
CA ALA A 244 -4.70 19.17 18.48
C ALA A 244 -5.00 18.31 19.71
N TRP A 245 -4.49 17.09 19.73
CA TRP A 245 -4.54 16.21 20.88
C TRP A 245 -3.15 15.67 21.19
N SER A 246 -2.73 15.70 22.45
CA SER A 246 -1.41 15.23 22.83
C SER A 246 -1.29 13.72 22.69
N PRO A 247 -0.12 13.18 22.27
CA PRO A 247 0.15 11.74 22.28
C PRO A 247 -0.02 11.15 23.69
N PHE A 248 -0.76 10.04 23.81
CA PHE A 248 -1.11 9.45 25.11
C PHE A 248 -0.92 7.92 25.16
N VAL A 249 -0.59 7.29 24.05
CA VAL A 249 -0.54 5.82 23.95
C VAL A 249 0.76 5.23 24.48
N ALA A 250 1.89 5.88 24.23
CA ALA A 250 3.21 5.34 24.62
C ALA A 250 3.33 5.00 26.13
N PRO A 251 2.82 5.80 27.07
CA PRO A 251 2.85 5.46 28.50
C PRO A 251 1.94 4.28 28.90
N LEU A 252 1.01 3.89 28.02
CA LEU A 252 0.09 2.78 28.29
C LEU A 252 0.68 1.41 27.89
N LEU A 253 1.82 1.39 27.21
CA LEU A 253 2.40 0.16 26.70
C LEU A 253 3.16 -0.62 27.79
N PRO A 254 3.08 -1.97 27.77
CA PRO A 254 2.30 -2.80 26.85
C PRO A 254 0.80 -2.82 27.20
N ALA A 255 -0.07 -2.51 26.22
CA ALA A 255 -1.53 -2.50 26.40
C ALA A 255 -2.19 -3.53 25.48
N SER A 256 -3.18 -4.26 26.01
CA SER A 256 -3.97 -5.16 25.15
C SER A 256 -4.84 -4.38 24.14
N PRO A 257 -5.27 -5.02 23.03
CA PRO A 257 -6.17 -4.37 22.05
C PRO A 257 -7.45 -3.79 22.71
N LEU A 258 -7.99 -4.46 23.72
CA LEU A 258 -9.17 -3.98 24.45
C LEU A 258 -8.86 -2.75 25.31
N MET A 259 -7.75 -2.77 26.06
CA MET A 259 -7.33 -1.62 26.87
C MET A 259 -7.08 -0.39 26.01
N LEU A 260 -6.35 -0.57 24.91
CA LEU A 260 -6.08 0.52 23.96
C LEU A 260 -7.38 1.07 23.35
N THR A 261 -8.31 0.21 22.96
CA THR A 261 -9.61 0.64 22.43
C THR A 261 -10.40 1.46 23.46
N ARG A 262 -10.38 1.05 24.73
CA ARG A 262 -11.04 1.81 25.81
C ARG A 262 -10.39 3.17 26.02
N ALA A 263 -9.05 3.22 26.04
CA ALA A 263 -8.31 4.47 26.20
C ALA A 263 -8.57 5.45 25.03
N ILE A 264 -8.55 4.98 23.77
CA ILE A 264 -8.85 5.80 22.60
C ILE A 264 -10.30 6.33 22.68
N ARG A 265 -11.27 5.51 23.04
CA ARG A 265 -12.66 5.95 23.16
C ARG A 265 -12.87 6.97 24.29
N ALA A 266 -12.21 6.78 25.42
CA ALA A 266 -12.26 7.74 26.52
C ALA A 266 -11.64 9.08 26.12
N ALA A 267 -10.47 9.05 25.45
CA ALA A 267 -9.82 10.24 24.93
C ALA A 267 -10.69 10.96 23.87
N ALA A 268 -11.32 10.22 22.94
CA ALA A 268 -12.22 10.78 21.95
C ALA A 268 -13.42 11.47 22.58
N ALA A 269 -14.08 10.85 23.55
CA ALA A 269 -15.20 11.45 24.30
C ALA A 269 -14.76 12.68 25.11
N GLN A 270 -13.55 12.70 25.65
CA GLN A 270 -12.98 13.87 26.32
C GLN A 270 -12.70 15.00 25.34
N ALA A 271 -12.08 14.69 24.18
CA ALA A 271 -11.79 15.67 23.14
C ALA A 271 -13.08 16.37 22.66
N GLU A 272 -14.13 15.61 22.39
CA GLU A 272 -15.43 16.16 21.97
C GLU A 272 -16.05 17.10 23.02
N ARG A 273 -15.97 16.76 24.32
CA ARG A 273 -16.40 17.66 25.41
C ARG A 273 -15.60 18.96 25.46
N GLN A 274 -14.36 18.96 24.99
CA GLN A 274 -13.47 20.11 24.89
C GLN A 274 -13.57 20.85 23.55
N GLY A 275 -14.50 20.47 22.67
CA GLY A 275 -14.66 21.05 21.34
C GLY A 275 -13.60 20.62 20.32
N THR A 276 -12.78 19.62 20.66
CA THR A 276 -11.77 19.07 19.75
C THR A 276 -12.33 17.84 19.03
N PRO A 277 -12.27 17.77 17.70
CA PRO A 277 -12.75 16.61 16.96
C PRO A 277 -12.00 15.33 17.32
N TRP A 278 -12.70 14.21 17.46
CA TRP A 278 -12.11 12.90 17.75
C TRP A 278 -11.00 12.48 16.76
N GLN A 279 -11.02 13.03 15.53
CA GLN A 279 -9.99 12.81 14.52
C GLN A 279 -8.59 13.17 15.03
N ARG A 280 -8.50 14.20 15.86
CA ARG A 280 -7.21 14.61 16.47
C ARG A 280 -6.69 13.58 17.45
N VAL A 281 -7.59 12.87 18.14
CA VAL A 281 -7.19 11.74 19.00
C VAL A 281 -6.60 10.59 18.18
N MET A 282 -7.22 10.26 17.03
CA MET A 282 -6.67 9.26 16.12
C MET A 282 -5.31 9.66 15.54
N ASP A 283 -5.12 10.95 15.26
CA ASP A 283 -3.81 11.46 14.83
C ASP A 283 -2.74 11.35 15.93
N ALA A 284 -3.13 11.57 17.19
CA ALA A 284 -2.26 11.43 18.36
C ALA A 284 -1.86 9.96 18.67
N VAL A 285 -2.65 8.99 18.21
CA VAL A 285 -2.31 7.55 18.31
C VAL A 285 -1.23 7.16 17.31
N ARG A 286 -1.19 7.80 16.13
CA ARG A 286 -0.35 7.42 15.00
C ARG A 286 1.13 7.19 15.32
N PRO A 287 1.84 8.07 16.05
CA PRO A 287 3.25 7.89 16.36
C PRO A 287 3.57 6.61 17.15
N ALA A 288 2.59 6.08 17.88
CA ALA A 288 2.77 4.89 18.72
C ALA A 288 2.40 3.57 18.03
N ILE A 289 1.79 3.59 16.82
CA ILE A 289 1.20 2.40 16.19
C ILE A 289 2.23 1.29 15.96
N ALA A 290 3.41 1.63 15.44
CA ALA A 290 4.46 0.65 15.19
C ALA A 290 4.83 -0.07 16.50
N ARG A 291 5.08 0.68 17.57
CA ARG A 291 5.42 0.14 18.88
C ARG A 291 4.28 -0.66 19.51
N VAL A 292 3.03 -0.22 19.34
CA VAL A 292 1.83 -1.00 19.76
C VAL A 292 1.84 -2.36 19.07
N TRP A 293 2.02 -2.37 17.75
CA TRP A 293 2.02 -3.60 16.96
C TRP A 293 3.14 -4.56 17.37
N GLU A 294 4.33 -4.04 17.58
CA GLU A 294 5.50 -4.79 18.03
C GLU A 294 5.25 -5.48 19.38
N THR A 295 4.65 -4.77 20.34
CA THR A 295 4.39 -5.32 21.69
C THR A 295 3.27 -6.37 21.71
N TRP A 296 2.45 -6.47 20.67
CA TRP A 296 1.34 -7.42 20.62
C TRP A 296 1.80 -8.83 20.27
N THR A 297 1.37 -9.78 21.08
CA THR A 297 1.50 -11.22 20.79
C THR A 297 0.72 -11.59 19.53
N PRO A 298 1.05 -12.70 18.85
CA PRO A 298 0.30 -13.20 17.69
C PRO A 298 -1.21 -13.38 17.98
N ARG A 299 -1.57 -13.74 19.21
CA ARG A 299 -2.97 -13.84 19.66
C ARG A 299 -3.65 -12.47 19.67
N GLN A 300 -2.99 -11.45 20.20
CA GLN A 300 -3.51 -10.08 20.26
C GLN A 300 -3.62 -9.46 18.87
N ARG A 301 -2.63 -9.66 17.99
CA ARG A 301 -2.69 -9.25 16.59
C ARG A 301 -3.89 -9.89 15.88
N ARG A 302 -4.12 -11.20 16.08
CA ARG A 302 -5.29 -11.91 15.52
C ARG A 302 -6.61 -11.37 16.06
N GLN A 303 -6.70 -11.05 17.35
CA GLN A 303 -7.89 -10.42 17.96
C GLN A 303 -8.19 -9.06 17.34
N PHE A 304 -7.18 -8.22 17.19
CA PHE A 304 -7.31 -6.92 16.53
C PHE A 304 -7.79 -7.07 15.08
N LEU A 305 -7.14 -7.89 14.27
CA LEU A 305 -7.48 -8.12 12.87
C LEU A 305 -8.92 -8.61 12.70
N ARG A 306 -9.38 -9.50 13.57
CA ARG A 306 -10.71 -10.08 13.48
C ARG A 306 -11.83 -9.14 13.96
N HIS A 307 -11.61 -8.39 15.03
CA HIS A 307 -12.67 -7.67 15.71
C HIS A 307 -12.61 -6.16 15.58
N LEU A 308 -11.41 -5.58 15.56
CA LEU A 308 -11.19 -4.14 15.64
C LEU A 308 -10.78 -3.50 14.30
N ARG A 309 -10.01 -4.21 13.47
CA ARG A 309 -9.50 -3.69 12.20
C ARG A 309 -10.55 -2.97 11.34
N PRO A 310 -11.77 -3.48 11.09
CA PRO A 310 -12.73 -2.77 10.25
C PRO A 310 -13.18 -1.42 10.81
N ARG A 311 -13.15 -1.27 12.15
CA ARG A 311 -13.44 0.02 12.81
C ARG A 311 -12.21 0.91 12.80
N TRP A 312 -11.04 0.32 13.03
CA TRP A 312 -9.77 1.02 12.89
C TRP A 312 -9.63 1.62 11.49
N ASP A 313 -9.81 0.81 10.46
CA ASP A 313 -9.62 1.23 9.06
C ASP A 313 -10.49 2.45 8.71
N VAL A 314 -11.77 2.48 9.06
CA VAL A 314 -12.68 3.59 8.72
C VAL A 314 -12.40 4.89 9.50
N HIS A 315 -11.79 4.81 10.69
CA HIS A 315 -11.43 6.00 11.47
C HIS A 315 -10.00 6.48 11.16
N ARG A 316 -9.15 5.58 10.72
CA ARG A 316 -7.73 5.86 10.43
C ARG A 316 -7.51 6.28 8.99
N HIS A 317 -8.10 5.57 8.04
CA HIS A 317 -8.01 5.85 6.60
C HIS A 317 -9.21 6.68 6.18
N ARG A 318 -9.12 7.98 6.44
CA ARG A 318 -10.20 8.94 6.24
C ARG A 318 -10.21 9.49 4.82
N MET A 319 -11.33 10.08 4.43
CA MET A 319 -11.52 10.78 3.16
C MET A 319 -11.21 12.27 3.29
N ALA A 320 -10.75 12.89 2.20
CA ALA A 320 -10.78 14.35 2.08
C ALA A 320 -12.22 14.87 2.25
N PRO A 321 -12.45 16.05 2.83
CA PRO A 321 -13.81 16.59 3.05
C PRO A 321 -14.66 16.63 1.79
N ARG A 322 -14.10 17.07 0.65
CA ARG A 322 -14.78 17.12 -0.64
C ARG A 322 -15.18 15.74 -1.18
N VAL A 323 -14.31 14.73 -0.99
CA VAL A 323 -14.62 13.33 -1.35
C VAL A 323 -15.80 12.83 -0.51
N ALA A 324 -15.81 13.13 0.79
CA ALA A 324 -16.91 12.76 1.67
C ALA A 324 -18.22 13.43 1.25
N ALA A 325 -18.22 14.73 0.98
CA ALA A 325 -19.42 15.46 0.54
C ALA A 325 -20.01 14.89 -0.78
N ARG A 326 -19.15 14.52 -1.74
CA ARG A 326 -19.59 13.86 -2.98
C ARG A 326 -20.18 12.47 -2.72
N LEU A 327 -19.58 11.70 -1.82
CA LEU A 327 -20.10 10.39 -1.41
C LEU A 327 -21.47 10.55 -0.72
N ASP A 328 -21.60 11.51 0.19
CA ASP A 328 -22.86 11.80 0.91
C ASP A 328 -23.98 12.16 -0.08
N ALA A 329 -23.70 12.94 -1.10
CA ALA A 329 -24.67 13.26 -2.16
C ALA A 329 -25.16 12.01 -2.93
N LEU A 330 -24.28 11.04 -3.19
CA LEU A 330 -24.67 9.76 -3.82
C LEU A 330 -25.55 8.90 -2.89
N LEU A 331 -25.31 8.95 -1.59
CA LEU A 331 -26.10 8.24 -0.59
C LEU A 331 -27.48 8.89 -0.39
N GLU A 332 -27.53 10.22 -0.29
CA GLU A 332 -28.74 11.00 -0.10
C GLU A 332 -29.70 10.89 -1.31
N SER A 333 -29.13 10.88 -2.53
CA SER A 333 -29.90 10.67 -3.76
C SER A 333 -30.31 9.20 -4.01
N ALA A 334 -29.91 8.29 -3.13
CA ALA A 334 -30.04 6.83 -3.30
C ALA A 334 -29.39 6.28 -4.59
N ALA A 335 -28.52 7.03 -5.26
CA ALA A 335 -27.70 6.55 -6.36
C ALA A 335 -26.70 5.48 -5.89
N LEU A 336 -26.27 5.54 -4.63
CA LEU A 336 -25.45 4.55 -3.95
C LEU A 336 -26.15 4.04 -2.69
N THR A 337 -26.23 2.71 -2.54
CA THR A 337 -26.73 2.05 -1.32
C THR A 337 -25.64 1.17 -0.72
N VAL A 338 -25.36 1.33 0.59
CA VAL A 338 -24.35 0.52 1.30
C VAL A 338 -25.01 -0.53 2.15
N LEU A 339 -24.65 -1.79 1.92
CA LEU A 339 -25.27 -2.97 2.52
C LEU A 339 -24.28 -3.65 3.48
N GLY A 340 -24.74 -3.85 4.71
CA GLY A 340 -24.02 -4.65 5.71
C GLY A 340 -24.38 -6.13 5.58
N GLY A 341 -23.48 -6.96 5.02
CA GLY A 341 -23.74 -8.37 4.79
C GLY A 341 -22.61 -9.09 4.08
N ARG A 342 -22.93 -10.22 3.50
CA ARG A 342 -22.01 -11.05 2.70
C ARG A 342 -22.73 -11.58 1.47
N VAL A 343 -22.03 -11.71 0.37
CA VAL A 343 -22.48 -12.52 -0.74
C VAL A 343 -22.33 -13.99 -0.35
N SER A 344 -23.38 -14.77 -0.51
CA SER A 344 -23.43 -16.20 -0.20
C SER A 344 -23.42 -17.10 -1.43
N GLY A 345 -23.63 -16.55 -2.61
CA GLY A 345 -23.60 -17.28 -3.87
C GLY A 345 -23.86 -16.37 -5.06
N TRP A 346 -23.65 -16.93 -6.25
CA TRP A 346 -23.81 -16.26 -7.54
C TRP A 346 -24.54 -17.14 -8.54
N GLU A 347 -25.36 -16.54 -9.38
CA GLU A 347 -26.01 -17.17 -10.53
C GLU A 347 -25.79 -16.34 -11.79
N ARG A 348 -25.69 -17.00 -12.94
CA ARG A 348 -25.67 -16.33 -14.25
C ARG A 348 -27.05 -15.82 -14.59
N GLU A 349 -27.15 -14.57 -15.03
CA GLU A 349 -28.45 -13.97 -15.39
C GLU A 349 -28.30 -13.08 -16.64
N GLY A 350 -28.50 -13.70 -17.81
CA GLY A 350 -28.29 -13.04 -19.09
C GLY A 350 -26.82 -12.58 -19.25
N ALA A 351 -26.64 -11.32 -19.59
CA ALA A 351 -25.28 -10.69 -19.66
C ALA A 351 -24.70 -10.31 -18.31
N GLY A 352 -25.52 -10.32 -17.24
CA GLY A 352 -25.12 -9.99 -15.88
C GLY A 352 -25.09 -11.19 -14.96
N VAL A 353 -25.18 -10.91 -13.68
CA VAL A 353 -25.18 -11.91 -12.61
C VAL A 353 -26.22 -11.55 -11.54
N ARG A 354 -26.71 -12.59 -10.84
CA ARG A 354 -27.51 -12.46 -9.63
C ARG A 354 -26.64 -12.82 -8.42
N ALA A 355 -26.50 -11.88 -7.49
CA ALA A 355 -25.83 -12.08 -6.22
C ALA A 355 -26.83 -12.46 -5.14
N HIS A 356 -26.59 -13.54 -4.39
CA HIS A 356 -27.33 -13.89 -3.19
C HIS A 356 -26.67 -13.27 -1.98
N LEU A 357 -27.43 -12.54 -1.18
CA LEU A 357 -26.91 -11.72 -0.07
C LEU A 357 -27.50 -12.18 1.26
N ASN A 358 -26.64 -12.41 2.25
CA ASN A 358 -27.00 -12.56 3.64
C ASN A 358 -26.76 -11.23 4.36
N LEU A 359 -27.81 -10.40 4.46
CA LEU A 359 -27.73 -9.08 5.08
C LEU A 359 -27.86 -9.15 6.59
N ARG A 360 -27.16 -8.27 7.29
CA ARG A 360 -27.22 -8.19 8.74
C ARG A 360 -28.59 -7.69 9.19
N GLY A 361 -29.16 -8.35 10.20
CA GLY A 361 -30.47 -7.99 10.73
C GLY A 361 -31.67 -8.59 9.98
N LEU A 362 -31.42 -9.19 8.81
CA LEU A 362 -32.45 -9.93 8.08
C LEU A 362 -32.29 -11.43 8.29
N LYS A 363 -33.42 -12.12 8.46
CA LYS A 363 -33.46 -13.59 8.61
C LYS A 363 -33.49 -14.32 7.26
N THR A 364 -34.01 -13.66 6.23
CA THR A 364 -34.14 -14.18 4.88
C THR A 364 -33.04 -13.65 3.98
N GLY A 365 -32.49 -14.50 3.12
CA GLY A 365 -31.58 -14.08 2.07
C GLY A 365 -32.26 -13.09 1.11
N GLN A 366 -31.47 -12.16 0.60
CA GLN A 366 -31.87 -11.23 -0.46
C GLN A 366 -31.14 -11.60 -1.74
N SER A 367 -31.69 -11.26 -2.90
CA SER A 367 -30.97 -11.35 -4.15
C SER A 367 -30.95 -10.02 -4.87
N LEU A 368 -29.83 -9.75 -5.53
CA LEU A 368 -29.60 -8.51 -6.27
C LEU A 368 -29.06 -8.83 -7.65
N ARG A 369 -29.72 -8.31 -8.68
CA ARG A 369 -29.24 -8.37 -10.04
C ARG A 369 -28.17 -7.30 -10.25
N ALA A 370 -27.07 -7.66 -10.90
CA ALA A 370 -26.01 -6.73 -11.26
C ALA A 370 -25.61 -6.95 -12.72
N GLY A 371 -25.62 -5.88 -13.51
CA GLY A 371 -25.04 -5.85 -14.84
C GLY A 371 -23.51 -5.82 -14.77
N ARG A 372 -22.96 -5.33 -13.64
CA ARG A 372 -21.51 -5.26 -13.39
C ARG A 372 -21.21 -5.52 -11.93
N VAL A 373 -20.17 -6.31 -11.66
CA VAL A 373 -19.65 -6.58 -10.31
C VAL A 373 -18.21 -6.13 -10.24
N ILE A 374 -17.89 -5.26 -9.30
CA ILE A 374 -16.54 -4.67 -9.18
C ILE A 374 -15.91 -5.07 -7.84
N ASN A 375 -14.73 -5.65 -7.89
CA ASN A 375 -14.02 -6.11 -6.71
C ASN A 375 -13.29 -4.97 -6.00
N CYS A 376 -13.97 -4.31 -5.08
CA CYS A 376 -13.44 -3.23 -4.23
C CYS A 376 -12.99 -3.74 -2.84
N THR A 377 -12.63 -5.02 -2.70
CA THR A 377 -12.20 -5.59 -1.40
C THR A 377 -10.84 -5.09 -0.93
N GLY A 378 -10.15 -4.33 -1.77
CA GLY A 378 -8.80 -3.83 -1.53
C GLY A 378 -7.71 -4.86 -1.81
N PRO A 379 -6.45 -4.49 -1.70
CA PRO A 379 -5.33 -5.38 -1.99
C PRO A 379 -5.31 -6.57 -1.04
N ARG A 380 -4.91 -7.71 -1.58
CA ARG A 380 -4.60 -8.87 -0.76
C ARG A 380 -3.19 -8.71 -0.17
N SER A 381 -2.94 -9.42 0.91
CA SER A 381 -1.63 -9.49 1.56
C SER A 381 -1.21 -10.93 1.87
N ASP A 382 -2.12 -11.91 1.67
CA ASP A 382 -1.81 -13.33 1.82
C ASP A 382 -1.04 -13.82 0.58
N LEU A 383 0.17 -14.32 0.79
CA LEU A 383 1.05 -14.80 -0.29
C LEU A 383 0.79 -16.27 -0.66
N ASP A 384 0.10 -17.03 0.18
CA ASP A 384 -0.07 -18.49 0.03
C ASP A 384 -0.84 -18.93 -1.23
N ARG A 385 -1.58 -18.02 -1.86
CA ARG A 385 -2.43 -18.30 -3.03
C ARG A 385 -2.21 -17.29 -4.15
N LEU A 386 -1.02 -16.71 -4.20
CA LEU A 386 -0.70 -15.74 -5.23
C LEU A 386 -0.27 -16.47 -6.51
N ALA A 387 -0.92 -16.14 -7.61
CA ALA A 387 -0.57 -16.66 -8.94
C ALA A 387 0.61 -15.90 -9.59
N ASP A 388 1.29 -15.03 -8.83
CA ASP A 388 2.43 -14.27 -9.30
C ASP A 388 3.66 -15.18 -9.44
N PRO A 389 4.32 -15.21 -10.62
CA PRO A 389 5.45 -16.10 -10.89
C PRO A 389 6.63 -15.88 -9.93
N LEU A 390 6.95 -14.61 -9.59
CA LEU A 390 8.07 -14.29 -8.70
C LEU A 390 7.82 -14.84 -7.29
N PHE A 391 6.64 -14.57 -6.72
CA PHE A 391 6.31 -15.09 -5.39
C PHE A 391 6.17 -16.61 -5.36
N ALA A 392 5.68 -17.23 -6.45
CA ALA A 392 5.66 -18.68 -6.59
C ALA A 392 7.07 -19.28 -6.61
N ASP A 393 8.03 -18.67 -7.32
CA ASP A 393 9.45 -19.10 -7.31
C ASP A 393 10.06 -18.94 -5.91
N LEU A 394 9.88 -17.79 -5.27
CA LEU A 394 10.39 -17.52 -3.93
C LEU A 394 9.85 -18.51 -2.89
N ALA A 395 8.56 -18.81 -2.93
CA ALA A 395 7.94 -19.78 -2.02
C ALA A 395 8.43 -21.21 -2.27
N ARG A 396 8.48 -21.65 -3.55
CA ARG A 396 8.98 -22.96 -3.95
C ARG A 396 10.42 -23.18 -3.50
N ARG A 397 11.26 -22.15 -3.59
CA ARG A 397 12.67 -22.17 -3.19
C ARG A 397 12.88 -21.92 -1.69
N ARG A 398 11.79 -21.72 -0.92
CA ARG A 398 11.82 -21.46 0.53
C ARG A 398 12.59 -20.18 0.92
N LEU A 399 12.65 -19.19 0.02
CA LEU A 399 13.40 -17.94 0.19
C LEU A 399 12.61 -16.84 0.91
N ILE A 400 11.32 -17.04 1.11
CA ILE A 400 10.43 -16.16 1.86
C ILE A 400 9.65 -16.94 2.91
N ARG A 401 9.29 -16.25 3.98
CA ARG A 401 8.40 -16.73 5.03
C ARG A 401 7.12 -15.91 5.02
N PRO A 402 6.00 -16.47 4.51
CA PRO A 402 4.71 -15.80 4.61
C PRO A 402 4.28 -15.58 6.06
N ASP A 403 3.70 -14.42 6.38
CA ASP A 403 3.15 -14.16 7.70
C ASP A 403 1.94 -15.07 8.00
N PRO A 404 1.90 -15.75 9.16
CA PRO A 404 0.79 -16.62 9.53
C PRO A 404 -0.58 -15.91 9.67
N LEU A 405 -0.60 -14.59 9.74
CA LEU A 405 -1.82 -13.78 9.75
C LEU A 405 -2.22 -13.27 8.37
N GLY A 406 -1.42 -13.60 7.33
CA GLY A 406 -1.67 -13.21 5.95
C GLY A 406 -1.49 -11.71 5.70
N LEU A 407 -0.47 -11.09 6.29
CA LEU A 407 -0.20 -9.65 6.16
C LEU A 407 0.93 -9.31 5.19
N GLY A 408 1.60 -10.31 4.64
CA GLY A 408 2.75 -10.14 3.75
C GLY A 408 3.82 -11.17 4.04
N LEU A 409 5.09 -10.76 3.99
CA LEU A 409 6.25 -11.58 4.31
C LEU A 409 6.92 -11.12 5.61
N GLU A 410 7.47 -12.08 6.33
CA GLU A 410 8.28 -11.81 7.53
C GLU A 410 9.62 -11.18 7.12
N SER A 411 10.01 -10.15 7.84
CA SER A 411 11.27 -9.44 7.63
C SER A 411 11.82 -8.94 8.96
N ASP A 412 13.14 -8.83 9.03
CA ASP A 412 13.86 -8.21 10.12
C ASP A 412 14.57 -6.97 9.60
N ASP A 413 14.15 -5.80 10.05
CA ASP A 413 14.58 -4.47 9.59
C ASP A 413 14.71 -4.37 8.04
N CYS A 414 13.66 -4.76 7.33
CA CYS A 414 13.56 -4.92 5.88
C CYS A 414 14.28 -6.15 5.27
N ALA A 415 15.23 -6.81 5.94
CA ALA A 415 15.84 -8.04 5.46
C ALA A 415 14.81 -9.16 5.41
N VAL A 416 14.61 -9.79 4.25
CA VAL A 416 13.62 -10.84 4.05
C VAL A 416 14.04 -12.09 4.81
N GLN A 417 13.12 -12.69 5.57
CA GLN A 417 13.36 -13.96 6.25
C GLN A 417 13.00 -15.14 5.34
N ASP A 418 13.89 -16.14 5.30
CA ASP A 418 13.61 -17.43 4.69
C ASP A 418 12.60 -18.25 5.52
N ILE A 419 12.18 -19.41 5.01
CA ILE A 419 11.18 -20.25 5.70
C ILE A 419 11.63 -20.69 7.09
N ASP A 420 12.95 -20.76 7.35
CA ASP A 420 13.54 -21.13 8.63
C ASP A 420 13.70 -19.92 9.57
N GLY A 421 13.31 -18.72 9.12
CA GLY A 421 13.36 -17.47 9.89
C GLY A 421 14.72 -16.78 9.90
N ARG A 422 15.63 -17.14 8.99
CA ARG A 422 16.93 -16.49 8.87
C ARG A 422 16.80 -15.26 7.98
N ALA A 423 17.23 -14.12 8.48
CA ALA A 423 17.27 -12.87 7.72
C ALA A 423 18.37 -12.92 6.65
N SER A 424 18.05 -12.44 5.45
CA SER A 424 18.98 -12.39 4.32
C SER A 424 19.98 -11.24 4.46
N ASP A 425 21.22 -11.43 4.01
CA ASP A 425 22.26 -10.39 3.94
C ASP A 425 22.27 -9.59 2.63
N TRP A 426 21.38 -9.94 1.67
CA TRP A 426 21.37 -9.34 0.33
C TRP A 426 19.97 -9.13 -0.25
N PHE A 427 18.93 -9.67 0.38
CA PHE A 427 17.56 -9.67 -0.13
C PHE A 427 16.65 -8.99 0.88
N TYR A 428 16.04 -7.87 0.46
CA TYR A 428 15.26 -6.96 1.28
C TYR A 428 13.85 -6.76 0.70
N ALA A 429 12.94 -6.21 1.49
CA ALA A 429 11.62 -5.80 1.05
C ALA A 429 11.21 -4.49 1.73
N VAL A 430 10.45 -3.64 1.03
CA VAL A 430 9.92 -2.37 1.54
C VAL A 430 8.45 -2.19 1.18
N GLY A 431 7.78 -1.34 1.94
CA GLY A 431 6.38 -0.96 1.72
C GLY A 431 5.40 -2.07 2.17
N PRO A 432 4.22 -2.18 1.55
CA PRO A 432 3.10 -3.01 2.04
C PRO A 432 3.41 -4.48 2.27
N LEU A 433 4.42 -5.04 1.62
CA LEU A 433 4.86 -6.43 1.84
C LEU A 433 5.37 -6.67 3.27
N THR A 434 5.93 -5.65 3.93
CA THR A 434 6.54 -5.74 5.27
C THR A 434 5.58 -5.41 6.41
N ARG A 435 4.28 -5.41 6.16
CA ARG A 435 3.23 -5.17 7.19
C ARG A 435 3.27 -6.12 8.40
N PRO A 436 3.76 -7.36 8.31
CA PRO A 436 3.94 -8.19 9.50
C PRO A 436 4.80 -7.53 10.58
N ALA A 437 5.88 -6.88 10.19
CA ALA A 437 6.76 -6.12 11.08
C ALA A 437 6.19 -4.72 11.38
N LEU A 438 5.68 -4.01 10.35
CA LEU A 438 5.27 -2.61 10.41
C LEU A 438 3.80 -2.45 9.94
N TRP A 439 2.83 -2.57 10.85
CA TRP A 439 1.40 -2.61 10.53
C TRP A 439 0.90 -1.51 9.58
N GLU A 440 1.35 -0.27 9.77
CA GLU A 440 0.87 0.91 9.02
C GLU A 440 1.78 1.30 7.83
N VAL A 441 2.72 0.48 7.42
CA VAL A 441 3.66 0.76 6.29
C VAL A 441 2.95 0.75 4.92
N THR A 442 1.82 1.45 4.85
CA THR A 442 0.98 1.58 3.66
C THR A 442 0.72 3.04 3.28
N ALA A 443 1.21 3.98 4.07
CA ALA A 443 1.07 5.42 3.81
C ALA A 443 2.44 6.08 3.64
N VAL A 444 2.46 7.21 2.92
CA VAL A 444 3.70 7.91 2.54
C VAL A 444 4.65 8.14 3.70
N PRO A 445 4.24 8.71 4.84
CA PRO A 445 5.19 8.97 5.93
C PRO A 445 5.84 7.72 6.51
N GLU A 446 5.07 6.63 6.68
CA GLU A 446 5.57 5.38 7.24
C GLU A 446 6.51 4.65 6.26
N ILE A 447 6.19 4.67 4.96
CA ILE A 447 7.07 4.12 3.92
C ILE A 447 8.33 4.96 3.79
N THR A 448 8.23 6.29 3.83
CA THR A 448 9.39 7.19 3.78
C THR A 448 10.34 6.92 4.95
N ALA A 449 9.81 6.84 6.18
CA ALA A 449 10.63 6.52 7.35
C ALA A 449 11.28 5.12 7.28
N GLN A 450 10.62 4.13 6.71
CA GLN A 450 11.20 2.81 6.45
C GLN A 450 12.35 2.89 5.45
N ILE A 451 12.14 3.61 4.34
CA ILE A 451 13.14 3.77 3.28
C ILE A 451 14.35 4.53 3.78
N ASP A 452 14.15 5.57 4.61
CA ASP A 452 15.26 6.33 5.20
C ASP A 452 16.16 5.44 6.08
N ARG A 453 15.55 4.57 6.90
CA ARG A 453 16.30 3.61 7.71
C ARG A 453 17.08 2.62 6.85
N LEU A 454 16.41 1.98 5.87
CA LEU A 454 17.07 1.03 4.99
C LEU A 454 18.20 1.69 4.17
N THR A 455 17.98 2.90 3.65
CA THR A 455 19.02 3.65 2.92
C THR A 455 20.25 3.89 3.82
N HIS A 456 20.01 4.30 5.05
CA HIS A 456 21.09 4.55 6.02
C HIS A 456 21.85 3.27 6.37
N GLU A 457 21.15 2.17 6.63
CA GLU A 457 21.73 0.85 6.93
C GLU A 457 22.59 0.33 5.78
N LEU A 458 22.04 0.27 4.56
CA LEU A 458 22.77 -0.20 3.38
C LEU A 458 23.97 0.68 3.07
N ALA A 459 23.86 1.98 3.31
CA ALA A 459 24.96 2.91 3.15
C ALA A 459 26.09 2.66 4.16
N GLN A 460 25.78 2.37 5.43
CA GLN A 460 26.78 2.07 6.47
C GLN A 460 27.43 0.69 6.32
N ASP A 461 26.66 -0.35 5.94
CA ASP A 461 27.19 -1.70 5.73
C ASP A 461 28.23 -1.77 4.61
N ALA A 462 28.18 -0.84 3.67
CA ALA A 462 29.22 -0.71 2.66
C ALA A 462 30.58 -0.26 3.23
N GLU A 463 30.59 0.39 4.39
CA GLU A 463 31.80 0.87 5.08
C GLU A 463 32.42 -0.18 5.99
N ARG A 464 31.67 -1.22 6.36
CA ARG A 464 32.22 -2.34 7.15
C ARG A 464 33.04 -3.24 6.22
N PRO A 465 34.36 -3.42 6.48
CA PRO A 465 35.14 -4.41 5.75
C PRO A 465 34.48 -5.77 5.95
N LYS A 466 34.18 -6.48 4.86
CA LYS A 466 33.79 -7.89 4.94
C LYS A 466 34.95 -8.60 5.62
N VAL A 467 34.81 -8.94 6.89
CA VAL A 467 35.70 -9.88 7.56
C VAL A 467 35.48 -11.19 6.81
N ALA A 468 36.41 -11.53 5.92
CA ALA A 468 36.51 -12.86 5.40
C ALA A 468 36.54 -13.77 6.64
N LEU A 469 35.55 -14.62 6.80
CA LEU A 469 35.64 -15.77 7.72
C LEU A 469 36.85 -16.57 7.24
N ALA A 470 38.03 -16.18 7.74
CA ALA A 470 39.20 -17.06 7.68
C ALA A 470 38.76 -18.32 8.38
N GLU A 471 38.74 -19.43 7.63
CA GLU A 471 38.66 -20.77 8.17
C GLU A 471 39.77 -20.89 9.20
N THR A 472 39.45 -20.66 10.45
CA THR A 472 40.32 -21.03 11.55
C THR A 472 40.16 -22.54 11.68
N PHE A 473 40.87 -23.28 10.82
CA PHE A 473 41.22 -24.65 11.08
C PHE A 473 42.05 -24.66 12.39
N ILE A 474 41.38 -24.91 13.48
CA ILE A 474 42.08 -25.35 14.70
C ILE A 474 42.53 -26.78 14.42
N ASP A 475 43.76 -26.88 13.98
CA ASP A 475 44.52 -28.14 13.99
C ASP A 475 44.66 -28.60 15.45
N MET A 476 43.76 -29.47 15.89
CA MET A 476 43.90 -30.19 17.13
C MET A 476 44.86 -31.36 16.84
N GLY A 477 46.13 -30.97 16.74
CA GLY A 477 47.25 -31.91 16.71
C GLY A 477 47.19 -32.91 17.87
N ALA A 478 47.22 -34.15 17.54
CA ALA A 478 47.42 -35.26 18.44
C ALA A 478 48.67 -35.07 19.29
N GLY A 479 48.55 -35.38 20.57
CA GLY A 479 49.73 -35.38 21.45
C GLY A 479 49.45 -36.01 22.80
N ILE A 480 49.56 -37.35 22.85
CA ILE A 480 49.82 -38.23 24.03
C ILE A 480 48.73 -38.37 25.07
#